data_ab492c89ade8daf7f8f11878e05fe00b
#
_entry.id   ab492c89ade8daf7f8f11878e05fe00b
#
_cell.length_a   1.000
_cell.length_b   1.000
_cell.length_c   1.000
_cell.angle_alpha   90.00
_cell.angle_beta   90.00
_cell.angle_gamma   90.00
#
_symmetry.space_group_name_H-M   'P 1'
#
loop_
_entity.id
_entity.type
_entity.pdbx_description
1 polymer ?
#
loop_
_entity_poly.entity_id
_entity_poly.type
_entity_poly.pdbx_seq_one_letter_code
_entity_poly.pdbx_strand_id
1 'polypeptide(L)'
;MPRIKHIALTTKDPGKTAAFYKEAFGLQEIRRAPNGAVFLTDGYINLAILNWKTEKSADVGANGPNYSGIHHLGFEVEDLDEAATRLERAQGERLEEKAGLDSEMAAGGHRNFEMKWAGPDGVVIDISHTGWETR
;
A
#
# COMPACT_ATOMS: atom_id res chain seq x y z
N MET A 1 15.26 -12.22 -3.19
CA MET A 1 15.13 -11.08 -4.10
C MET A 1 13.83 -10.32 -3.87
N PRO A 2 13.90 -9.03 -3.66
CA PRO A 2 12.66 -8.24 -3.48
C PRO A 2 11.78 -8.29 -4.73
N ARG A 3 10.47 -8.29 -4.51
CA ARG A 3 9.48 -8.34 -5.59
C ARG A 3 8.44 -7.27 -5.40
N ILE A 4 8.03 -6.63 -6.47
CA ILE A 4 6.90 -5.71 -6.43
C ILE A 4 5.64 -6.57 -6.33
N LYS A 5 4.93 -6.44 -5.22
CA LYS A 5 3.73 -7.25 -4.95
C LYS A 5 2.51 -6.43 -4.63
N HIS A 6 2.67 -5.13 -4.47
CA HIS A 6 1.58 -4.30 -3.98
C HIS A 6 1.63 -2.94 -4.67
N ILE A 7 0.48 -2.50 -5.13
CA ILE A 7 0.28 -1.15 -5.67
C ILE A 7 -0.96 -0.60 -4.99
N ALA A 8 -0.87 0.61 -4.46
CA ALA A 8 -2.01 1.24 -3.83
C ALA A 8 -2.42 2.48 -4.59
N LEU A 9 -3.70 2.59 -4.83
CA LEU A 9 -4.33 3.79 -5.34
C LEU A 9 -5.07 4.46 -4.20
N THR A 10 -5.11 5.77 -4.18
CA THR A 10 -5.99 6.50 -3.29
C THR A 10 -7.06 7.22 -4.10
N THR A 11 -8.26 7.32 -3.56
CA THR A 11 -9.39 7.89 -4.27
C THR A 11 -10.46 8.33 -3.29
N LYS A 12 -11.35 9.20 -3.75
CA LYS A 12 -12.50 9.63 -2.97
C LYS A 12 -13.50 8.50 -2.79
N ASP A 13 -13.65 7.64 -3.79
CA ASP A 13 -14.67 6.59 -3.80
C ASP A 13 -14.03 5.25 -4.22
N PRO A 14 -13.50 4.50 -3.24
CA PRO A 14 -12.84 3.23 -3.55
C PRO A 14 -13.74 2.22 -4.25
N GLY A 15 -15.01 2.15 -3.87
CA GLY A 15 -15.94 1.20 -4.50
C GLY A 15 -16.14 1.44 -5.99
N LYS A 16 -16.27 2.70 -6.35
CA LYS A 16 -16.42 3.09 -7.76
C LYS A 16 -15.16 2.79 -8.56
N THR A 17 -14.02 3.14 -8.01
CA THR A 17 -12.73 2.88 -8.66
C THR A 17 -12.49 1.38 -8.82
N ALA A 18 -12.78 0.59 -7.77
CA ALA A 18 -12.63 -0.85 -7.83
C ALA A 18 -13.54 -1.46 -8.92
N ALA A 19 -14.77 -0.98 -9.04
CA ALA A 19 -15.70 -1.47 -10.05
C ALA A 19 -15.13 -1.29 -11.46
N PHE A 20 -14.46 -0.18 -11.71
CA PHE A 20 -13.81 0.06 -13.00
C PHE A 20 -12.77 -1.02 -13.31
N TYR A 21 -11.87 -1.28 -12.37
CA TYR A 21 -10.79 -2.25 -12.61
C TYR A 21 -11.30 -3.68 -12.70
N LYS A 22 -12.34 -4.01 -11.95
CA LYS A 22 -12.97 -5.33 -12.05
C LYS A 22 -13.60 -5.52 -13.42
N GLU A 23 -14.31 -4.54 -13.90
CA GLU A 23 -14.99 -4.64 -15.20
C GLU A 23 -14.00 -4.62 -16.36
N ALA A 24 -13.05 -3.68 -16.33
CA ALA A 24 -12.13 -3.51 -17.45
C ALA A 24 -11.14 -4.67 -17.60
N PHE A 25 -10.67 -5.24 -16.50
CA PHE A 25 -9.57 -6.20 -16.52
C PHE A 25 -9.91 -7.53 -15.84
N GLY A 26 -11.09 -7.67 -15.29
CA GLY A 26 -11.49 -8.92 -14.65
C GLY A 26 -10.77 -9.21 -13.34
N LEU A 27 -10.26 -8.19 -12.66
CA LEU A 27 -9.60 -8.39 -11.40
C LEU A 27 -10.56 -8.95 -10.36
N GLN A 28 -10.04 -9.79 -9.49
CA GLN A 28 -10.84 -10.40 -8.43
C GLN A 28 -10.76 -9.55 -7.16
N GLU A 29 -11.91 -9.41 -6.50
CA GLU A 29 -11.96 -8.76 -5.19
C GLU A 29 -11.54 -9.76 -4.12
N ILE A 30 -10.51 -9.43 -3.34
CA ILE A 30 -10.03 -10.26 -2.24
C ILE A 30 -10.86 -10.00 -0.99
N ARG A 31 -11.01 -8.73 -0.65
CA ARG A 31 -11.80 -8.32 0.50
C ARG A 31 -12.12 -6.83 0.43
N ARG A 32 -13.01 -6.42 1.29
CA ARG A 32 -13.44 -5.04 1.43
C ARG A 32 -13.33 -4.65 2.89
N ALA A 33 -12.66 -3.56 3.19
CA ALA A 33 -12.46 -3.10 4.55
C ALA A 33 -13.66 -2.31 5.05
N PRO A 34 -13.87 -2.23 6.38
CA PRO A 34 -14.97 -1.44 6.93
C PRO A 34 -14.95 0.03 6.54
N ASN A 35 -13.78 0.61 6.28
CA ASN A 35 -13.66 2.00 5.86
C ASN A 35 -13.97 2.21 4.38
N GLY A 36 -14.32 1.15 3.65
CA GLY A 36 -14.65 1.21 2.23
C GLY A 36 -13.51 0.85 1.29
N ALA A 37 -12.31 0.68 1.79
CA ALA A 37 -11.17 0.28 0.94
C ALA A 37 -11.46 -1.10 0.32
N VAL A 38 -11.03 -1.29 -0.91
CA VAL A 38 -11.25 -2.54 -1.66
C VAL A 38 -9.91 -3.08 -2.12
N PHE A 39 -9.70 -4.38 -1.92
CA PHE A 39 -8.45 -5.03 -2.31
C PHE A 39 -8.71 -5.98 -3.45
N LEU A 40 -8.02 -5.75 -4.57
CA LEU A 40 -8.16 -6.53 -5.78
C LEU A 40 -6.86 -7.26 -6.10
N THR A 41 -6.94 -8.22 -7.00
CA THR A 41 -5.74 -8.92 -7.47
C THR A 41 -5.89 -9.43 -8.90
N ASP A 42 -4.75 -9.56 -9.57
CA ASP A 42 -4.64 -10.29 -10.84
C ASP A 42 -4.05 -11.69 -10.63
N GLY A 43 -3.87 -12.10 -9.37
CA GLY A 43 -3.25 -13.38 -9.01
C GLY A 43 -1.80 -13.23 -8.55
N TYR A 44 -1.17 -12.12 -8.86
CA TYR A 44 0.23 -11.85 -8.47
C TYR A 44 0.36 -10.57 -7.66
N ILE A 45 -0.22 -9.48 -8.12
CA ILE A 45 -0.18 -8.17 -7.48
C ILE A 45 -1.40 -8.02 -6.56
N ASN A 46 -1.18 -7.43 -5.41
CA ASN A 46 -2.25 -6.91 -4.57
C ASN A 46 -2.48 -5.45 -4.99
N LEU A 47 -3.64 -5.15 -5.53
CA LEU A 47 -4.02 -3.78 -5.90
C LEU A 47 -4.97 -3.24 -4.85
N ALA A 48 -4.48 -2.38 -3.99
CA ALA A 48 -5.28 -1.79 -2.92
C ALA A 48 -5.91 -0.48 -3.42
N ILE A 49 -7.22 -0.39 -3.30
CA ILE A 49 -7.94 0.84 -3.63
C ILE A 49 -8.36 1.45 -2.30
N LEU A 50 -7.67 2.51 -1.89
CA LEU A 50 -7.76 3.09 -0.56
C LEU A 50 -8.49 4.43 -0.61
N ASN A 51 -8.99 4.84 0.55
CA ASN A 51 -9.51 6.19 0.72
C ASN A 51 -8.38 7.21 0.65
N TRP A 52 -8.72 8.45 0.39
CA TRP A 52 -7.77 9.55 0.44
C TRP A 52 -6.99 9.55 1.75
N LYS A 53 -5.71 9.85 1.65
CA LYS A 53 -4.90 10.11 2.83
C LYS A 53 -5.22 11.49 3.39
N THR A 54 -4.93 11.67 4.66
CA THR A 54 -5.14 12.94 5.35
C THR A 54 -3.80 13.54 5.77
N GLU A 55 -3.83 14.76 6.24
CA GLU A 55 -2.62 15.43 6.76
C GLU A 55 -1.97 14.66 7.90
N LYS A 56 -2.75 13.83 8.61
CA LYS A 56 -2.27 13.06 9.75
C LYS A 56 -1.66 11.73 9.34
N SER A 57 -1.77 11.34 8.08
CA SER A 57 -1.20 10.08 7.61
C SER A 57 0.32 10.20 7.55
N ALA A 58 1.03 9.28 8.19
CA ALA A 58 2.49 9.28 8.17
C ALA A 58 3.02 9.16 6.74
N ASP A 59 2.26 8.51 5.87
CA ASP A 59 2.60 8.26 4.48
C ASP A 59 1.80 9.12 3.51
N VAL A 60 1.40 10.32 3.89
CA VAL A 60 0.60 11.18 3.01
C VAL A 60 1.27 11.39 1.65
N GLY A 61 2.60 11.45 1.64
CA GLY A 61 3.37 11.54 0.41
C GLY A 61 3.47 12.95 -0.15
N ALA A 62 4.24 13.09 -1.22
CA ALA A 62 4.54 14.38 -1.83
C ALA A 62 3.32 15.04 -2.46
N ASN A 63 2.31 14.25 -2.84
CA ASN A 63 1.09 14.77 -3.45
C ASN A 63 0.12 15.36 -2.43
N GLY A 64 0.38 15.18 -1.14
CA GLY A 64 -0.45 15.73 -0.07
C GLY A 64 -1.76 14.97 0.14
N PRO A 65 -2.63 15.52 1.01
CA PRO A 65 -3.91 14.89 1.31
C PRO A 65 -4.89 15.01 0.14
N ASN A 66 -5.91 14.17 0.15
CA ASN A 66 -6.99 14.17 -0.85
C ASN A 66 -6.49 13.95 -2.28
N TYR A 67 -5.38 13.23 -2.41
CA TYR A 67 -4.82 12.91 -3.71
C TYR A 67 -5.49 11.64 -4.28
N SER A 68 -5.88 11.71 -5.53
CA SER A 68 -6.43 10.55 -6.26
C SER A 68 -5.45 10.10 -7.32
N GLY A 69 -5.04 8.85 -7.25
CA GLY A 69 -4.09 8.26 -8.19
C GLY A 69 -3.25 7.19 -7.53
N ILE A 70 -2.14 6.82 -8.17
CA ILE A 70 -1.22 5.84 -7.60
C ILE A 70 -0.51 6.48 -6.42
N HIS A 71 -0.62 5.84 -5.26
CA HIS A 71 -0.07 6.38 -4.03
C HIS A 71 1.28 5.76 -3.67
N HIS A 72 1.38 4.45 -3.67
CA HIS A 72 2.63 3.80 -3.30
C HIS A 72 2.82 2.44 -3.94
N LEU A 73 4.07 1.98 -3.89
CA LEU A 73 4.48 0.65 -4.31
C LEU A 73 4.87 -0.16 -3.08
N GLY A 74 4.60 -1.45 -3.10
CA GLY A 74 5.02 -2.34 -2.02
C GLY A 74 5.94 -3.44 -2.55
N PHE A 75 7.00 -3.68 -1.80
CA PHE A 75 7.98 -4.72 -2.10
C PHE A 75 7.93 -5.79 -1.01
N GLU A 76 7.75 -7.03 -1.44
CA GLU A 76 7.91 -8.17 -0.55
C GLU A 76 9.40 -8.49 -0.49
N VAL A 77 9.92 -8.57 0.73
CA VAL A 77 11.35 -8.81 0.97
C VAL A 77 11.51 -10.01 1.91
N GLU A 78 12.66 -10.65 1.86
CA GLU A 78 12.91 -11.81 2.71
C GLU A 78 13.26 -11.41 4.15
N ASP A 79 13.93 -10.28 4.31
CA ASP A 79 14.41 -9.79 5.60
C ASP A 79 14.19 -8.29 5.69
N LEU A 80 13.35 -7.86 6.62
CA LEU A 80 13.04 -6.44 6.79
C LEU A 80 14.25 -5.62 7.21
N ASP A 81 15.07 -6.17 8.10
CA ASP A 81 16.24 -5.43 8.60
C ASP A 81 17.27 -5.22 7.50
N GLU A 82 17.50 -6.25 6.69
CA GLU A 82 18.40 -6.13 5.55
C GLU A 82 17.88 -5.12 4.54
N ALA A 83 16.58 -5.18 4.22
CA ALA A 83 15.96 -4.25 3.29
C ALA A 83 16.04 -2.82 3.81
N ALA A 84 15.80 -2.61 5.11
CA ALA A 84 15.91 -1.29 5.72
C ALA A 84 17.34 -0.75 5.61
N THR A 85 18.34 -1.60 5.89
CA THR A 85 19.74 -1.21 5.76
C THR A 85 20.08 -0.78 4.33
N ARG A 86 19.58 -1.53 3.35
CA ARG A 86 19.79 -1.20 1.95
C ARG A 86 19.10 0.10 1.55
N LEU A 87 17.91 0.33 2.08
CA LEU A 87 17.19 1.60 1.84
C LEU A 87 17.94 2.79 2.42
N GLU A 88 18.48 2.64 3.62
CA GLU A 88 19.29 3.69 4.23
C GLU A 88 20.55 4.00 3.39
N ARG A 89 21.24 2.97 2.92
CA ARG A 89 22.41 3.15 2.06
C ARG A 89 22.04 3.84 0.76
N ALA A 90 20.87 3.57 0.24
CA ALA A 90 20.38 4.19 -0.99
C ALA A 90 19.78 5.57 -0.72
N GLN A 91 19.86 6.06 0.52
CA GLN A 91 19.37 7.37 0.95
C GLN A 91 17.84 7.50 0.95
N GLY A 92 17.14 6.38 1.16
CA GLY A 92 15.72 6.41 1.42
C GLY A 92 15.44 7.05 2.78
N GLU A 93 14.28 7.67 2.90
CA GLU A 93 13.86 8.29 4.14
C GLU A 93 12.79 7.44 4.81
N ARG A 94 13.01 7.08 6.07
CA ARG A 94 12.04 6.29 6.80
C ARG A 94 10.89 7.16 7.30
N LEU A 95 9.66 6.71 7.03
CA LEU A 95 8.45 7.35 7.53
C LEU A 95 7.97 6.61 8.79
N GLU A 96 7.10 7.26 9.58
CA GLU A 96 6.51 6.62 10.75
C GLU A 96 5.62 5.46 10.34
N GLU A 97 5.61 4.41 11.15
CA GLU A 97 4.89 3.18 10.85
C GLU A 97 3.52 3.07 11.48
N LYS A 98 3.22 3.91 12.45
CA LYS A 98 2.01 3.76 13.26
C LYS A 98 0.73 3.64 12.44
N ALA A 99 0.66 4.35 11.34
CA ALA A 99 -0.53 4.36 10.52
C ALA A 99 -0.79 3.01 9.85
N GLY A 100 0.27 2.34 9.43
CA GLY A 100 0.13 1.03 8.80
C GLY A 100 -0.47 -0.01 9.74
N LEU A 101 0.02 -0.03 10.97
CA LEU A 101 -0.46 -0.97 11.96
C LEU A 101 -1.94 -0.76 12.26
N ASP A 102 -2.32 0.46 12.50
CA ASP A 102 -3.70 0.79 12.81
C ASP A 102 -4.62 0.47 11.65
N SER A 103 -4.17 0.75 10.43
CA SER A 103 -4.96 0.48 9.24
C SER A 103 -5.21 -1.00 9.05
N GLU A 104 -4.22 -1.82 9.28
CA GLU A 104 -4.37 -3.27 9.11
C GLU A 104 -5.33 -3.84 10.13
N MET A 105 -5.30 -3.37 11.35
CA MET A 105 -6.24 -3.82 12.35
C MET A 105 -7.66 -3.36 12.03
N ALA A 106 -7.81 -2.14 11.58
CA ALA A 106 -9.11 -1.63 11.17
C ALA A 106 -9.66 -2.36 9.95
N ALA A 107 -8.78 -2.89 9.11
CA ALA A 107 -9.16 -3.55 7.87
C ALA A 107 -9.60 -5.01 8.05
N GLY A 108 -9.88 -5.45 9.24
CA GLY A 108 -10.49 -6.76 9.43
C GLY A 108 -9.57 -7.88 9.85
N GLY A 109 -8.48 -7.55 10.47
CA GLY A 109 -7.66 -8.53 11.14
C GLY A 109 -6.52 -9.15 10.36
N HIS A 110 -6.38 -8.85 9.09
CA HIS A 110 -5.19 -9.27 8.38
C HIS A 110 -4.00 -8.47 8.91
N ARG A 111 -2.96 -9.15 9.31
CA ARG A 111 -1.77 -8.49 9.83
C ARG A 111 -0.66 -8.53 8.81
N ASN A 112 -0.40 -7.40 8.23
CA ASN A 112 0.72 -7.24 7.33
C ASN A 112 1.66 -6.21 7.94
N PHE A 113 2.77 -6.67 8.48
CA PHE A 113 3.73 -5.76 9.08
C PHE A 113 4.49 -5.04 7.96
N GLU A 114 4.30 -3.74 7.88
CA GLU A 114 4.88 -2.91 6.84
C GLU A 114 5.80 -1.85 7.44
N MET A 115 6.90 -1.60 6.76
CA MET A 115 7.73 -0.42 7.00
C MET A 115 7.51 0.54 5.84
N LYS A 116 7.38 1.81 6.17
CA LYS A 116 7.10 2.85 5.18
C LYS A 116 8.30 3.74 4.96
N TRP A 117 8.65 3.93 3.71
CA TRP A 117 9.82 4.70 3.29
C TRP A 117 9.43 5.67 2.19
N ALA A 118 10.25 6.71 1.99
CA ALA A 118 10.15 7.57 0.82
C ALA A 118 11.42 7.41 0.00
N GLY A 119 11.27 7.18 -1.28
CA GLY A 119 12.35 7.14 -2.23
C GLY A 119 12.57 8.49 -2.91
N PRO A 120 13.32 8.50 -4.00
CA PRO A 120 13.52 9.74 -4.77
C PRO A 120 12.19 10.37 -5.16
N ASP A 121 12.16 11.69 -5.14
CA ASP A 121 10.98 12.50 -5.49
C ASP A 121 9.78 12.27 -4.54
N GLY A 122 10.04 11.69 -3.37
CA GLY A 122 8.99 11.51 -2.36
C GLY A 122 8.05 10.36 -2.64
N VAL A 123 8.40 9.44 -3.53
CA VAL A 123 7.55 8.27 -3.80
C VAL A 123 7.50 7.37 -2.57
N VAL A 124 6.29 7.10 -2.09
CA VAL A 124 6.10 6.25 -0.91
C VAL A 124 6.32 4.79 -1.29
N ILE A 125 7.09 4.10 -0.46
CA ILE A 125 7.43 2.70 -0.64
C ILE A 125 7.12 1.95 0.64
N ASP A 126 6.37 0.85 0.53
CA ASP A 126 6.15 -0.05 1.64
C ASP A 126 7.02 -1.28 1.45
N ILE A 127 7.60 -1.80 2.52
CA ILE A 127 8.26 -3.10 2.50
C ILE A 127 7.62 -4.01 3.52
N SER A 128 7.50 -5.28 3.18
CA SER A 128 6.91 -6.29 4.05
C SER A 128 7.55 -7.65 3.80
N HIS A 129 7.81 -8.41 4.85
CA HIS A 129 8.31 -9.76 4.68
C HIS A 129 7.18 -10.80 4.59
N THR A 130 5.97 -10.45 5.02
CA THR A 130 4.81 -11.33 4.90
C THR A 130 4.07 -11.15 3.59
N GLY A 131 4.35 -10.08 2.86
CA GLY A 131 3.69 -9.80 1.59
C GLY A 131 2.25 -9.31 1.75
N TRP A 132 1.51 -9.39 0.68
CA TRP A 132 0.12 -8.95 0.62
C TRP A 132 -0.74 -10.06 0.02
N GLU A 133 -2.00 -10.08 0.38
CA GLU A 133 -2.95 -11.06 -0.13
C GLU A 133 -3.12 -10.92 -1.65
N THR A 134 -3.09 -12.07 -2.34
CA THR A 134 -3.30 -12.13 -3.80
C THR A 134 -4.36 -13.18 -4.17
N ARG A 135 -5.16 -13.60 -3.19
CA ARG A 135 -6.27 -14.50 -3.42
C ARG A 135 -7.22 -14.55 -2.22
#